data_4ec7feb973baebeb65dd1e6ebb998474
#
_entry.id   4ec7feb973baebeb65dd1e6ebb998474
#
_cell.length_a   1.000
_cell.length_b   1.000
_cell.length_c   1.000
_cell.angle_alpha   90.00
_cell.angle_beta   90.00
_cell.angle_gamma   90.00
#
_symmetry.space_group_name_H-M   'P 1'
#
loop_
_entity.id
_entity.type
_entity.pdbx_description
1 polymer ?
#
loop_
_entity_poly.entity_id
_entity_poly.type
_entity_poly.pdbx_seq_one_letter_code
_entity_poly.pdbx_strand_id
1 'polypeptide(L)'
;YLRGMVNISENNESQYLRNRNFSSTIVLELTQTNTRDKQCVGVVFDVDTSNNDVSRLFFWHTGELLPNHYRSEGRCLTTAEMREYMQRSFTPEQFYCGPSNERFRRQLYDIYLGGLDMEKFPKLFKRAISFRMNIKLEDFVKEYICMEQDIHIEDLQESVMQYGRMRSKIEETMEEIRRLKLICGKYEQYAEKSDEEKVCSYQIDRLEIMNHEVKSQ
;
A
#
# COMPACT_ATOMS: atom_id res chain seq x y z
N TYR A 1 -0.55 17.77 -28.04
CA TYR A 1 -1.04 16.49 -28.57
C TYR A 1 -2.56 16.52 -28.82
N LEU A 2 -3.41 16.83 -27.84
CA LEU A 2 -4.88 16.75 -27.97
C LEU A 2 -5.43 17.66 -29.07
N ARG A 3 -4.89 18.84 -29.25
CA ARG A 3 -5.31 19.79 -30.32
C ARG A 3 -4.84 19.38 -31.73
N GLY A 4 -3.83 18.51 -31.84
CA GLY A 4 -3.23 18.10 -33.10
C GLY A 4 -2.49 19.26 -33.77
N MET A 5 -1.23 19.48 -33.42
CA MET A 5 -0.39 20.49 -34.09
C MET A 5 -0.06 20.01 -35.50
N VAL A 6 -0.34 20.83 -36.51
CA VAL A 6 -0.17 20.50 -37.95
C VAL A 6 1.11 21.07 -38.47
N ASN A 7 1.39 22.34 -38.19
CA ASN A 7 2.57 23.04 -38.71
C ASN A 7 3.00 24.15 -37.75
N ILE A 8 4.27 24.52 -37.84
CA ILE A 8 4.78 25.77 -37.29
C ILE A 8 4.98 26.66 -38.53
N SER A 9 4.22 27.74 -38.63
CA SER A 9 4.39 28.70 -39.73
C SER A 9 5.75 29.42 -39.66
N GLU A 10 6.18 30.04 -40.74
CA GLU A 10 7.43 30.82 -40.79
C GLU A 10 7.51 31.91 -39.71
N ASN A 11 6.37 32.35 -39.20
CA ASN A 11 6.25 33.32 -38.08
C ASN A 11 6.23 32.67 -36.68
N ASN A 12 6.60 31.40 -36.51
CA ASN A 12 6.56 30.65 -35.28
C ASN A 12 5.15 30.49 -34.64
N GLU A 13 4.10 30.68 -35.43
CA GLU A 13 2.73 30.42 -34.94
C GLU A 13 2.34 28.95 -35.18
N SER A 14 1.93 28.29 -34.12
CA SER A 14 1.48 26.89 -34.17
C SER A 14 0.07 26.81 -34.75
N GLN A 15 -0.11 26.08 -35.84
CA GLN A 15 -1.43 25.77 -36.40
C GLN A 15 -1.95 24.45 -35.83
N TYR A 16 -3.20 24.45 -35.41
CA TYR A 16 -3.84 23.28 -34.80
C TYR A 16 -5.05 22.81 -35.59
N LEU A 17 -5.30 21.50 -35.61
CA LEU A 17 -6.50 20.90 -36.22
C LEU A 17 -7.78 21.32 -35.47
N ARG A 18 -7.68 21.52 -34.16
CA ARG A 18 -8.83 21.83 -33.30
C ARG A 18 -8.63 23.20 -32.66
N ASN A 19 -9.44 24.16 -33.13
CA ASN A 19 -9.38 25.57 -32.67
C ASN A 19 -10.59 26.00 -31.84
N ARG A 20 -11.52 25.06 -31.57
CA ARG A 20 -12.67 25.27 -30.69
C ARG A 20 -12.56 24.36 -29.50
N ASN A 21 -13.22 24.71 -28.42
CA ASN A 21 -13.31 23.84 -27.23
C ASN A 21 -13.91 22.50 -27.63
N PHE A 22 -13.33 21.42 -27.11
CA PHE A 22 -13.77 20.06 -27.43
C PHE A 22 -13.48 19.12 -26.28
N SER A 23 -14.20 18.00 -26.25
CA SER A 23 -13.91 16.87 -25.39
C SER A 23 -13.34 15.71 -26.19
N SER A 24 -12.48 14.92 -25.55
CA SER A 24 -11.89 13.71 -26.12
C SER A 24 -11.91 12.61 -25.09
N THR A 25 -12.36 11.42 -25.49
CA THR A 25 -12.45 10.27 -24.62
C THR A 25 -11.59 9.12 -25.14
N ILE A 26 -10.82 8.51 -24.26
CA ILE A 26 -10.05 7.29 -24.53
C ILE A 26 -10.59 6.22 -23.60
N VAL A 27 -10.98 5.08 -24.16
CA VAL A 27 -11.50 3.94 -23.38
C VAL A 27 -10.86 2.66 -23.87
N LEU A 28 -10.54 1.79 -22.92
CA LEU A 28 -10.10 0.42 -23.15
C LEU A 28 -11.15 -0.53 -22.55
N GLU A 29 -11.65 -1.44 -23.35
CA GLU A 29 -12.44 -2.58 -22.89
C GLU A 29 -11.49 -3.73 -22.58
N LEU A 30 -11.55 -4.25 -21.36
CA LEU A 30 -10.77 -5.39 -20.89
C LEU A 30 -11.72 -6.57 -20.67
N THR A 31 -11.36 -7.74 -21.16
CA THR A 31 -12.15 -8.96 -20.98
C THR A 31 -11.35 -9.95 -20.15
N GLN A 32 -11.90 -10.41 -19.06
CA GLN A 32 -11.30 -11.46 -18.24
C GLN A 32 -11.37 -12.80 -18.96
N THR A 33 -10.24 -13.45 -19.16
CA THR A 33 -10.16 -14.65 -20.01
C THR A 33 -10.99 -15.82 -19.49
N ASN A 34 -11.06 -15.98 -18.16
CA ASN A 34 -11.71 -17.12 -17.51
C ASN A 34 -13.23 -16.94 -17.39
N THR A 35 -13.68 -15.79 -16.89
CA THR A 35 -15.11 -15.52 -16.61
C THR A 35 -15.83 -14.89 -17.79
N ARG A 36 -15.08 -14.32 -18.75
CA ARG A 36 -15.60 -13.51 -19.86
C ARG A 36 -16.22 -12.18 -19.42
N ASP A 37 -16.04 -11.81 -18.16
CA ASP A 37 -16.49 -10.51 -17.67
C ASP A 37 -15.75 -9.38 -18.37
N LYS A 38 -16.51 -8.35 -18.72
CA LYS A 38 -15.99 -7.18 -19.40
C LYS A 38 -15.95 -5.99 -18.47
N GLN A 39 -14.98 -5.17 -18.65
CA GLN A 39 -14.73 -3.98 -17.85
C GLN A 39 -14.12 -2.89 -18.74
N CYS A 40 -14.51 -1.65 -18.50
CA CYS A 40 -14.01 -0.50 -19.24
C CYS A 40 -13.24 0.44 -18.34
N VAL A 41 -12.09 0.90 -18.83
CA VAL A 41 -11.22 1.87 -18.18
C VAL A 41 -10.96 3.01 -19.14
N GLY A 42 -11.08 4.25 -18.67
CA GLY A 42 -10.92 5.37 -19.57
C GLY A 42 -10.61 6.71 -18.91
N VAL A 43 -10.42 7.69 -19.77
CA VAL A 43 -10.20 9.08 -19.40
C VAL A 43 -10.93 10.00 -20.37
N VAL A 44 -11.58 11.02 -19.85
CA VAL A 44 -12.14 12.13 -20.61
C VAL A 44 -11.26 13.35 -20.41
N PHE A 45 -10.99 14.04 -21.49
CA PHE A 45 -10.30 15.33 -21.51
C PHE A 45 -11.25 16.39 -22.03
N ASP A 46 -11.45 17.47 -21.29
CA ASP A 46 -12.06 18.70 -21.80
C ASP A 46 -10.94 19.70 -22.06
N VAL A 47 -10.88 20.20 -23.27
CA VAL A 47 -9.86 21.12 -23.73
C VAL A 47 -10.47 22.48 -23.98
N ASP A 48 -10.02 23.47 -23.22
CA ASP A 48 -10.29 24.87 -23.48
C ASP A 48 -9.16 25.45 -24.35
N THR A 49 -9.50 25.81 -25.59
CA THR A 49 -8.50 26.29 -26.55
C THR A 49 -8.14 27.76 -26.37
N SER A 50 -8.88 28.50 -25.53
CA SER A 50 -8.63 29.95 -25.29
C SER A 50 -7.44 30.14 -24.34
N ASN A 51 -7.33 29.31 -23.28
CA ASN A 51 -6.27 29.37 -22.29
C ASN A 51 -5.33 28.14 -22.33
N ASN A 52 -5.57 27.20 -23.26
CA ASN A 52 -4.89 25.91 -23.36
C ASN A 52 -5.03 25.02 -22.09
N ASP A 53 -6.11 25.21 -21.31
CA ASP A 53 -6.38 24.41 -20.15
C ASP A 53 -6.98 23.05 -20.52
N VAL A 54 -6.64 22.01 -19.73
CA VAL A 54 -7.09 20.65 -19.94
C VAL A 54 -7.60 20.06 -18.64
N SER A 55 -8.91 19.99 -18.52
CA SER A 55 -9.55 19.23 -17.46
C SER A 55 -9.57 17.75 -17.80
N ARG A 56 -9.46 16.90 -16.80
CA ARG A 56 -9.46 15.44 -16.98
C ARG A 56 -10.34 14.75 -15.94
N LEU A 57 -10.99 13.67 -16.39
CA LEU A 57 -11.78 12.79 -15.56
C LEU A 57 -11.40 11.35 -15.88
N PHE A 58 -10.84 10.66 -14.90
CA PHE A 58 -10.55 9.23 -14.99
C PHE A 58 -11.78 8.45 -14.56
N PHE A 59 -12.06 7.35 -15.22
CA PHE A 59 -13.18 6.49 -14.87
C PHE A 59 -12.88 5.01 -15.15
N TRP A 60 -13.59 4.16 -14.48
CA TRP A 60 -13.79 2.76 -14.85
C TRP A 60 -15.23 2.36 -14.57
N HIS A 61 -15.74 1.38 -15.30
CA HIS A 61 -17.03 0.76 -15.04
C HIS A 61 -17.04 -0.71 -15.44
N THR A 62 -17.94 -1.48 -14.84
CA THR A 62 -18.19 -2.87 -15.22
C THR A 62 -19.02 -2.93 -16.49
N GLY A 63 -18.89 -4.04 -17.25
CA GLY A 63 -19.62 -4.28 -18.47
C GLY A 63 -18.90 -3.84 -19.74
N GLU A 64 -19.62 -3.85 -20.83
CA GLU A 64 -19.13 -3.52 -22.18
C GLU A 64 -19.01 -2.01 -22.39
N LEU A 65 -18.38 -1.63 -23.52
CA LEU A 65 -18.42 -0.26 -24.00
C LEU A 65 -19.84 0.27 -24.07
N LEU A 66 -20.04 1.52 -23.66
CA LEU A 66 -21.38 2.11 -23.65
C LEU A 66 -21.98 2.13 -25.07
N PRO A 67 -23.30 1.86 -25.20
CA PRO A 67 -23.97 1.83 -26.50
C PRO A 67 -23.88 3.16 -27.27
N ASN A 68 -23.79 4.28 -26.54
CA ASN A 68 -23.63 5.62 -27.11
C ASN A 68 -22.18 5.96 -27.47
N HIS A 69 -21.23 5.01 -27.29
CA HIS A 69 -19.79 5.21 -27.49
C HIS A 69 -19.24 6.45 -26.78
N TYR A 70 -19.75 6.75 -25.57
CA TYR A 70 -19.37 7.92 -24.74
C TYR A 70 -19.61 9.26 -25.48
N ARG A 71 -20.65 9.32 -26.30
CA ARG A 71 -21.03 10.47 -27.12
C ARG A 71 -22.47 10.90 -26.87
N SER A 72 -22.72 12.18 -27.06
CA SER A 72 -24.05 12.79 -27.13
C SER A 72 -24.07 13.80 -28.26
N GLU A 73 -25.12 13.80 -29.09
CA GLU A 73 -25.30 14.75 -30.18
C GLU A 73 -24.09 14.86 -31.14
N GLY A 74 -23.42 13.72 -31.40
CA GLY A 74 -22.25 13.67 -32.29
C GLY A 74 -20.92 14.14 -31.75
N ARG A 75 -20.88 14.61 -30.48
CA ARG A 75 -19.65 14.99 -29.76
C ARG A 75 -19.35 14.04 -28.59
N CYS A 76 -18.10 14.00 -28.14
CA CYS A 76 -17.75 13.30 -26.92
C CYS A 76 -18.41 13.96 -25.69
N LEU A 77 -18.78 13.15 -24.71
CA LEU A 77 -19.28 13.64 -23.42
C LEU A 77 -18.20 14.48 -22.75
N THR A 78 -18.58 15.58 -22.16
CA THR A 78 -17.71 16.39 -21.29
C THR A 78 -17.46 15.65 -19.97
N THR A 79 -16.49 16.10 -19.19
CA THR A 79 -16.20 15.54 -17.87
C THR A 79 -17.41 15.59 -16.93
N ALA A 80 -18.22 16.63 -17.00
CA ALA A 80 -19.45 16.78 -16.21
C ALA A 80 -20.54 15.81 -16.68
N GLU A 81 -20.81 15.76 -17.99
CA GLU A 81 -21.80 14.86 -18.58
C GLU A 81 -21.42 13.37 -18.36
N MET A 82 -20.14 13.02 -18.45
CA MET A 82 -19.65 11.69 -18.17
C MET A 82 -19.93 11.29 -16.72
N ARG A 83 -19.66 12.18 -15.76
CA ARG A 83 -19.94 11.93 -14.34
C ARG A 83 -21.43 11.70 -14.10
N GLU A 84 -22.27 12.53 -14.66
CA GLU A 84 -23.73 12.42 -14.54
C GLU A 84 -24.23 11.12 -15.18
N TYR A 85 -23.72 10.79 -16.35
CA TYR A 85 -24.06 9.53 -17.04
C TYR A 85 -23.69 8.31 -16.18
N MET A 86 -22.48 8.27 -15.62
CA MET A 86 -22.02 7.17 -14.78
C MET A 86 -22.90 7.02 -13.52
N GLN A 87 -23.22 8.13 -12.87
CA GLN A 87 -24.08 8.13 -11.66
C GLN A 87 -25.51 7.64 -11.94
N ARG A 88 -26.02 7.88 -13.15
CA ARG A 88 -27.37 7.42 -13.54
C ARG A 88 -27.40 5.96 -13.97
N SER A 89 -26.32 5.49 -14.60
CA SER A 89 -26.31 4.19 -15.30
C SER A 89 -25.75 3.06 -14.46
N PHE A 90 -24.97 3.36 -13.41
CA PHE A 90 -24.24 2.37 -12.60
C PHE A 90 -24.46 2.59 -11.11
N THR A 91 -24.41 1.49 -10.34
CA THR A 91 -24.36 1.56 -8.89
C THR A 91 -22.96 1.98 -8.41
N PRO A 92 -22.80 2.53 -7.19
CA PRO A 92 -21.50 2.99 -6.68
C PRO A 92 -20.39 1.95 -6.69
N GLU A 93 -20.75 0.66 -6.66
CA GLU A 93 -19.81 -0.47 -6.70
C GLU A 93 -19.36 -0.83 -8.12
N GLN A 94 -20.11 -0.40 -9.13
CA GLN A 94 -19.89 -0.77 -10.53
C GLN A 94 -19.07 0.25 -11.30
N PHE A 95 -18.78 1.42 -10.72
CA PHE A 95 -17.98 2.44 -11.39
C PHE A 95 -17.17 3.30 -10.44
N TYR A 96 -16.17 3.92 -10.99
CA TYR A 96 -15.43 5.03 -10.36
C TYR A 96 -15.31 6.18 -11.34
N CYS A 97 -15.36 7.41 -10.83
CA CYS A 97 -15.23 8.61 -11.64
C CYS A 97 -14.61 9.74 -10.81
N GLY A 98 -13.42 10.20 -11.18
CA GLY A 98 -12.71 11.23 -10.41
C GLY A 98 -11.58 11.92 -11.18
N PRO A 99 -11.20 13.15 -10.77
CA PRO A 99 -10.15 13.93 -11.41
C PRO A 99 -8.73 13.53 -10.97
N SER A 100 -8.60 12.85 -9.83
CA SER A 100 -7.31 12.49 -9.24
C SER A 100 -6.73 11.24 -9.88
N ASN A 101 -5.57 11.40 -10.54
CA ASN A 101 -4.83 10.29 -11.13
C ASN A 101 -4.34 9.29 -10.06
N GLU A 102 -3.92 9.77 -8.90
CA GLU A 102 -3.41 8.91 -7.83
C GLU A 102 -4.52 8.00 -7.27
N ARG A 103 -5.69 8.58 -6.96
CA ARG A 103 -6.84 7.80 -6.49
C ARG A 103 -7.32 6.81 -7.55
N PHE A 104 -7.36 7.23 -8.81
CA PHE A 104 -7.73 6.36 -9.92
C PHE A 104 -6.76 5.20 -10.07
N ARG A 105 -5.44 5.45 -10.04
CA ARG A 105 -4.43 4.39 -10.10
C ARG A 105 -4.58 3.40 -8.96
N ARG A 106 -4.76 3.87 -7.73
CA ARG A 106 -4.97 3.00 -6.57
C ARG A 106 -6.21 2.13 -6.77
N GLN A 107 -7.34 2.70 -7.12
CA GLN A 107 -8.57 1.96 -7.42
C GLN A 107 -8.37 0.96 -8.56
N LEU A 108 -7.70 1.37 -9.63
CA LEU A 108 -7.44 0.53 -10.79
C LEU A 108 -6.57 -0.69 -10.43
N TYR A 109 -5.46 -0.49 -9.74
CA TYR A 109 -4.51 -1.57 -9.46
C TYR A 109 -4.95 -2.45 -8.30
N ASP A 110 -5.46 -1.88 -7.22
CA ASP A 110 -5.81 -2.62 -6.01
C ASP A 110 -7.14 -3.38 -6.17
N ILE A 111 -8.15 -2.73 -6.72
CA ILE A 111 -9.51 -3.28 -6.78
C ILE A 111 -9.80 -3.89 -8.15
N TYR A 112 -9.64 -3.09 -9.19
CA TYR A 112 -10.08 -3.43 -10.53
C TYR A 112 -9.21 -4.49 -11.22
N LEU A 113 -7.89 -4.39 -11.09
CA LEU A 113 -6.93 -5.36 -11.65
C LEU A 113 -6.51 -6.46 -10.65
N GLY A 114 -7.16 -6.56 -9.50
CA GLY A 114 -6.96 -7.65 -8.56
C GLY A 114 -5.63 -7.60 -7.76
N GLY A 115 -5.15 -6.41 -7.44
CA GLY A 115 -3.97 -6.22 -6.57
C GLY A 115 -2.63 -6.28 -7.31
N LEU A 116 -2.57 -5.75 -8.53
CA LEU A 116 -1.31 -5.62 -9.26
C LEU A 116 -0.44 -4.50 -8.66
N ASP A 117 0.85 -4.75 -8.58
CA ASP A 117 1.83 -3.77 -8.11
C ASP A 117 1.86 -2.53 -9.03
N MET A 118 1.55 -1.35 -8.45
CA MET A 118 1.41 -0.09 -9.17
C MET A 118 2.71 0.42 -9.80
N GLU A 119 3.88 -0.07 -9.36
CA GLU A 119 5.18 0.34 -9.88
C GLU A 119 5.77 -0.70 -10.82
N LYS A 120 5.68 -1.97 -10.46
CA LYS A 120 6.26 -3.06 -11.26
C LYS A 120 5.47 -3.32 -12.53
N PHE A 121 4.14 -3.38 -12.43
CA PHE A 121 3.30 -3.70 -13.59
C PHE A 121 3.44 -2.71 -14.75
N PRO A 122 3.41 -1.36 -14.57
CA PRO A 122 3.61 -0.44 -15.67
C PRO A 122 5.00 -0.55 -16.32
N LYS A 123 6.04 -0.84 -15.53
CA LYS A 123 7.39 -1.04 -16.04
C LYS A 123 7.45 -2.29 -16.93
N LEU A 124 6.87 -3.40 -16.46
CA LEU A 124 6.77 -4.65 -17.23
C LEU A 124 5.94 -4.46 -18.50
N PHE A 125 4.78 -3.81 -18.39
CA PHE A 125 3.90 -3.56 -19.52
C PHE A 125 4.55 -2.68 -20.57
N LYS A 126 5.22 -1.60 -20.17
CA LYS A 126 5.98 -0.73 -21.07
C LYS A 126 7.11 -1.49 -21.80
N ARG A 127 7.81 -2.36 -21.10
CA ARG A 127 8.83 -3.24 -21.68
C ARG A 127 8.21 -4.23 -22.68
N ALA A 128 7.09 -4.85 -22.33
CA ALA A 128 6.38 -5.78 -23.19
C ALA A 128 5.89 -5.14 -24.51
N ILE A 129 5.38 -3.92 -24.47
CA ILE A 129 4.98 -3.17 -25.69
C ILE A 129 6.17 -2.86 -26.59
N SER A 130 7.32 -2.56 -26.00
CA SER A 130 8.56 -2.24 -26.75
C SER A 130 9.33 -3.50 -27.18
N PHE A 131 8.77 -4.68 -26.93
CA PHE A 131 9.42 -5.94 -27.25
C PHE A 131 9.64 -6.09 -28.76
N ARG A 132 10.91 -6.26 -29.14
CA ARG A 132 11.32 -6.55 -30.52
C ARG A 132 11.69 -8.02 -30.63
N MET A 133 11.08 -8.76 -31.56
CA MET A 133 11.30 -10.20 -31.76
C MET A 133 12.75 -10.59 -32.11
N ASN A 134 13.62 -9.63 -32.42
CA ASN A 134 15.04 -9.85 -32.76
C ASN A 134 16.02 -9.65 -31.59
N ILE A 135 15.55 -9.72 -30.35
CA ILE A 135 16.42 -9.67 -29.17
C ILE A 135 17.11 -11.03 -28.99
N LYS A 136 18.43 -11.03 -28.73
CA LYS A 136 19.13 -12.24 -28.31
C LYS A 136 18.56 -12.75 -26.99
N LEU A 137 18.49 -14.07 -26.82
CA LEU A 137 17.94 -14.69 -25.61
C LEU A 137 18.60 -14.17 -24.34
N GLU A 138 19.90 -13.93 -24.36
CA GLU A 138 20.65 -13.39 -23.22
C GLU A 138 20.19 -11.98 -22.85
N ASP A 139 20.01 -11.09 -23.83
CA ASP A 139 19.54 -9.73 -23.63
C ASP A 139 18.08 -9.74 -23.14
N PHE A 140 17.26 -10.66 -23.68
CA PHE A 140 15.89 -10.86 -23.22
C PHE A 140 15.85 -11.26 -21.75
N VAL A 141 16.65 -12.25 -21.35
CA VAL A 141 16.69 -12.70 -19.95
C VAL A 141 17.18 -11.59 -19.03
N LYS A 142 18.24 -10.88 -19.40
CA LYS A 142 18.76 -9.76 -18.59
C LYS A 142 17.78 -8.59 -18.47
N GLU A 143 17.12 -8.23 -19.56
CA GLU A 143 16.27 -7.04 -19.62
C GLU A 143 14.83 -7.27 -19.11
N TYR A 144 14.28 -8.48 -19.29
CA TYR A 144 12.87 -8.78 -19.03
C TYR A 144 12.63 -9.75 -17.88
N ILE A 145 13.55 -10.65 -17.58
CA ILE A 145 13.39 -11.67 -16.52
C ILE A 145 14.24 -11.33 -15.31
N CYS A 146 15.54 -11.07 -15.51
CA CYS A 146 16.43 -10.60 -14.46
C CYS A 146 16.23 -9.10 -14.29
N MET A 147 15.12 -8.70 -13.65
CA MET A 147 15.02 -7.33 -13.18
C MET A 147 16.16 -7.11 -12.17
N GLU A 148 16.97 -6.09 -12.40
CA GLU A 148 17.79 -5.52 -11.34
C GLU A 148 16.84 -5.16 -10.20
N GLN A 149 16.73 -6.05 -9.22
CA GLN A 149 16.29 -5.64 -7.92
C GLN A 149 17.44 -4.77 -7.42
N ASP A 150 17.20 -3.49 -7.28
CA ASP A 150 17.96 -2.67 -6.35
C ASP A 150 17.77 -3.33 -4.98
N ILE A 151 18.57 -4.33 -4.72
CA ILE A 151 18.73 -4.86 -3.39
C ILE A 151 19.50 -3.76 -2.68
N HIS A 152 18.78 -2.92 -1.96
CA HIS A 152 19.39 -1.98 -1.02
C HIS A 152 20.10 -2.82 0.03
N ILE A 153 21.33 -3.23 -0.30
CA ILE A 153 22.22 -4.01 0.60
C ILE A 153 22.37 -3.25 1.92
N GLU A 154 22.34 -1.93 1.87
CA GLU A 154 22.38 -1.02 3.03
C GLU A 154 21.19 -1.21 3.95
N ASP A 155 19.96 -1.29 3.44
CA ASP A 155 18.74 -1.54 4.22
C ASP A 155 18.74 -2.94 4.87
N LEU A 156 19.33 -3.91 4.16
CA LEU A 156 19.50 -5.27 4.67
C LEU A 156 20.55 -5.32 5.77
N GLN A 157 21.67 -4.60 5.61
CA GLN A 157 22.70 -4.45 6.63
C GLN A 157 22.18 -3.74 7.87
N GLU A 158 21.40 -2.67 7.71
CA GLU A 158 20.78 -1.96 8.82
C GLU A 158 19.79 -2.84 9.57
N SER A 159 18.97 -3.61 8.87
CA SER A 159 18.03 -4.58 9.46
C SER A 159 18.74 -5.68 10.23
N VAL A 160 19.85 -6.21 9.73
CA VAL A 160 20.68 -7.21 10.43
C VAL A 160 21.32 -6.62 11.69
N MET A 161 21.82 -5.38 11.62
CA MET A 161 22.37 -4.69 12.79
C MET A 161 21.29 -4.39 13.85
N GLN A 162 20.10 -3.97 13.46
CA GLN A 162 18.97 -3.78 14.38
C GLN A 162 18.57 -5.08 15.05
N TYR A 163 18.50 -6.18 14.30
CA TYR A 163 18.23 -7.52 14.85
C TYR A 163 19.30 -7.93 15.87
N GLY A 164 20.59 -7.70 15.55
CA GLY A 164 21.70 -7.96 16.46
C GLY A 164 21.58 -7.19 17.78
N ARG A 165 21.28 -5.90 17.73
CA ARG A 165 21.06 -5.05 18.91
C ARG A 165 19.86 -5.53 19.76
N MET A 166 18.75 -5.87 19.10
CA MET A 166 17.57 -6.35 19.78
C MET A 166 17.82 -7.69 20.48
N ARG A 167 18.53 -8.61 19.84
CA ARG A 167 18.94 -9.89 20.42
C ARG A 167 19.81 -9.71 21.66
N SER A 168 20.84 -8.84 21.58
CA SER A 168 21.71 -8.54 22.74
C SER A 168 20.90 -7.98 23.91
N LYS A 169 19.97 -7.06 23.66
CA LYS A 169 19.10 -6.52 24.69
C LYS A 169 18.18 -7.55 25.33
N ILE A 170 17.67 -8.50 24.54
CA ILE A 170 16.88 -9.63 25.06
C ILE A 170 17.75 -10.52 25.98
N GLU A 171 18.98 -10.85 25.58
CA GLU A 171 19.90 -11.66 26.35
C GLU A 171 20.26 -10.98 27.69
N GLU A 172 20.53 -9.66 27.68
CA GLU A 172 20.75 -8.86 28.90
C GLU A 172 19.53 -8.88 29.82
N THR A 173 18.34 -8.65 29.28
CA THR A 173 17.08 -8.67 30.07
C THR A 173 16.80 -10.06 30.66
N MET A 174 17.08 -11.11 29.92
CA MET A 174 16.94 -12.49 30.43
C MET A 174 17.89 -12.76 31.57
N GLU A 175 19.11 -12.27 31.54
CA GLU A 175 20.06 -12.42 32.67
C GLU A 175 19.62 -11.59 33.87
N GLU A 176 19.10 -10.39 33.71
CA GLU A 176 18.51 -9.59 34.80
C GLU A 176 17.33 -10.33 35.46
N ILE A 177 16.44 -10.89 34.65
CA ILE A 177 15.31 -11.70 35.17
C ILE A 177 15.83 -12.90 35.97
N ARG A 178 16.89 -13.56 35.51
CA ARG A 178 17.50 -14.69 36.25
C ARG A 178 18.04 -14.24 37.57
N ARG A 179 18.74 -13.11 37.65
CA ARG A 179 19.27 -12.54 38.89
C ARG A 179 18.16 -12.13 39.86
N LEU A 180 17.13 -11.47 39.34
CA LEU A 180 15.95 -11.12 40.16
C LEU A 180 15.23 -12.34 40.72
N LYS A 181 15.03 -13.39 39.96
CA LYS A 181 14.46 -14.65 40.44
C LYS A 181 15.31 -15.29 41.56
N LEU A 182 16.64 -15.23 41.43
CA LEU A 182 17.53 -15.73 42.50
C LEU A 182 17.37 -14.89 43.79
N ILE A 183 17.29 -13.56 43.65
CA ILE A 183 17.08 -12.67 44.84
C ILE A 183 15.72 -12.94 45.46
N CYS A 184 14.64 -13.07 44.71
CA CYS A 184 13.31 -13.41 45.21
C CYS A 184 13.33 -14.74 45.97
N GLY A 185 13.93 -15.79 45.42
CA GLY A 185 14.04 -17.07 46.09
C GLY A 185 14.85 -17.02 47.40
N LYS A 186 15.92 -16.19 47.44
CA LYS A 186 16.66 -15.94 48.66
C LYS A 186 15.85 -15.18 49.72
N TYR A 187 15.06 -14.20 49.26
CA TYR A 187 14.18 -13.45 50.15
C TYR A 187 13.05 -14.32 50.74
N GLU A 188 12.46 -15.19 49.93
CA GLU A 188 11.47 -16.15 50.40
C GLU A 188 12.05 -17.09 51.48
N GLN A 189 13.24 -17.64 51.27
CA GLN A 189 13.97 -18.44 52.25
C GLN A 189 14.28 -17.65 53.53
N TYR A 190 14.67 -16.38 53.40
CA TYR A 190 14.91 -15.51 54.54
C TYR A 190 13.61 -15.25 55.33
N ALA A 191 12.51 -14.94 54.64
CA ALA A 191 11.22 -14.71 55.30
C ALA A 191 10.73 -15.95 56.07
N GLU A 192 10.86 -17.13 55.47
CA GLU A 192 10.51 -18.39 56.09
C GLU A 192 11.35 -18.64 57.35
N LYS A 193 12.67 -18.44 57.30
CA LYS A 193 13.55 -18.59 58.43
C LYS A 193 13.33 -17.53 59.52
N SER A 194 13.01 -16.30 59.15
CA SER A 194 12.64 -15.26 60.12
C SER A 194 11.35 -15.54 60.84
N ASP A 195 10.39 -16.18 60.21
CA ASP A 195 9.14 -16.56 60.85
C ASP A 195 9.33 -17.79 61.75
N GLU A 196 10.17 -18.78 61.36
CA GLU A 196 10.59 -19.87 62.22
C GLU A 196 11.29 -19.35 63.49
N GLU A 197 12.21 -18.37 63.35
CA GLU A 197 12.92 -17.73 64.48
C GLU A 197 11.92 -17.07 65.45
N LYS A 198 10.92 -16.31 64.93
CA LYS A 198 9.89 -15.68 65.77
C LYS A 198 9.09 -16.70 66.55
N VAL A 199 8.70 -17.83 65.93
CA VAL A 199 7.96 -18.89 66.56
C VAL A 199 8.81 -19.53 67.65
N CYS A 200 10.09 -19.82 67.38
CA CYS A 200 11.01 -20.38 68.38
C CYS A 200 11.22 -19.42 69.60
N SER A 201 11.46 -18.12 69.29
CA SER A 201 11.60 -17.08 70.34
C SER A 201 10.36 -17.04 71.25
N TYR A 202 9.17 -17.01 70.66
CA TYR A 202 7.91 -17.05 71.45
C TYR A 202 7.78 -18.31 72.31
N GLN A 203 8.21 -19.44 71.77
CA GLN A 203 8.17 -20.72 72.61
C GLN A 203 9.16 -20.67 73.76
N ILE A 204 10.35 -20.12 73.61
CA ILE A 204 11.35 -19.93 74.61
C ILE A 204 10.81 -18.99 75.68
N ASP A 205 10.31 -17.83 75.36
CA ASP A 205 9.74 -16.88 76.29
C ASP A 205 8.61 -17.51 77.12
N ARG A 206 7.76 -18.30 76.51
CA ARG A 206 6.68 -18.98 77.17
C ARG A 206 7.15 -20.08 78.18
N LEU A 207 8.18 -20.81 77.78
CA LEU A 207 8.81 -21.81 78.64
C LEU A 207 9.53 -21.17 79.87
N GLU A 208 10.14 -20.01 79.66
CA GLU A 208 10.78 -19.25 80.74
C GLU A 208 9.74 -18.76 81.78
N ILE A 209 8.62 -18.22 81.28
CA ILE A 209 7.50 -17.80 82.13
C ILE A 209 7.00 -19.00 82.98
N MET A 210 6.71 -20.15 82.36
CA MET A 210 6.24 -21.35 83.00
C MET A 210 7.26 -21.87 84.03
N ASN A 211 8.55 -21.86 83.73
CA ASN A 211 9.62 -22.25 84.61
C ASN A 211 9.72 -21.34 85.88
N HIS A 212 9.48 -20.04 85.66
CA HIS A 212 9.44 -19.09 86.78
C HIS A 212 8.24 -19.28 87.65
N GLU A 213 7.06 -19.56 87.08
CA GLU A 213 5.84 -19.92 87.85
C GLU A 213 6.03 -21.20 88.72
N VAL A 214 6.63 -22.22 88.11
CA VAL A 214 6.91 -23.49 88.85
C VAL A 214 7.94 -23.32 89.99
N LYS A 215 8.90 -22.44 89.87
CA LYS A 215 9.90 -22.18 90.92
C LYS A 215 9.40 -21.24 91.99
N SER A 216 8.31 -20.54 91.78
CA SER A 216 7.69 -19.64 92.75
C SER A 216 6.61 -20.30 93.64
N GLN A 217 6.25 -21.56 93.32
CA GLN A 217 5.44 -22.46 94.16
C GLN A 217 6.35 -23.30 95.07
#